data_3fc545c19b424d3166778e1d51c4e512
#
_entry.id   3fc545c19b424d3166778e1d51c4e512
#
_cell.length_a   1.000
_cell.length_b   1.000
_cell.length_c   1.000
_cell.angle_alpha   90.00
_cell.angle_beta   90.00
_cell.angle_gamma   90.00
#
_symmetry.space_group_name_H-M   'P 1'
#
loop_
_entity.id
_entity.type
_entity.pdbx_description
1 polymer ?
#
loop_
_entity_poly.entity_id
_entity_poly.type
_entity_poly.pdbx_seq_one_letter_code
_entity_poly.pdbx_strand_id
1 'polypeptide(L)'
;MIKNQSATIPFFVYNPSDGSPVTGATSISVYVSLDGSAPALAANSAVEVDAAHSPGIYKIVLRAAEMNADVIVLTFHHATAAAMPMTIVTVPAVPSVEQIQSGLSTLTAADIPTPNQIADAALARSVANVEAFAAEHSLTTLVLGALESKLNTDKTWSIYRTDGQTLHATKNVTTNASAEPVTGVN
;
A
#
# COMPACT_ATOMS: atom_id res chain seq x y z
N MET A 1 4.60 9.10 -22.23
CA MET A 1 4.80 10.16 -21.21
C MET A 1 4.09 9.76 -19.93
N ILE A 2 4.39 10.39 -18.79
CA ILE A 2 3.74 10.04 -17.52
C ILE A 2 2.41 10.80 -17.40
N LYS A 3 1.34 10.07 -17.11
CA LYS A 3 0.00 10.62 -16.88
C LYS A 3 0.01 11.55 -15.66
N ASN A 4 -0.70 12.66 -15.78
CA ASN A 4 -0.86 13.65 -14.70
C ASN A 4 0.44 14.36 -14.27
N GLN A 5 1.45 14.40 -15.16
CA GLN A 5 2.66 15.23 -15.00
C GLN A 5 2.78 16.22 -16.14
N SER A 6 3.18 17.46 -15.83
CA SER A 6 3.42 18.47 -16.86
C SER A 6 4.51 18.02 -17.83
N ALA A 7 4.34 18.30 -19.11
CA ALA A 7 5.26 17.90 -20.15
C ALA A 7 5.51 19.02 -21.15
N THR A 8 6.74 19.15 -21.64
CA THR A 8 7.10 20.03 -22.73
C THR A 8 7.06 19.24 -24.02
N ILE A 9 6.24 19.69 -24.97
CA ILE A 9 6.01 19.04 -26.25
C ILE A 9 6.59 19.93 -27.35
N PRO A 10 7.67 19.53 -28.03
CA PRO A 10 8.17 20.21 -29.22
C PRO A 10 7.35 19.80 -30.44
N PHE A 11 7.17 20.75 -31.37
CA PHE A 11 6.53 20.50 -32.65
C PHE A 11 7.10 21.43 -33.72
N PHE A 12 6.91 21.04 -34.99
CA PHE A 12 7.43 21.80 -36.14
C PHE A 12 6.31 22.61 -36.78
N VAL A 13 6.60 23.88 -37.02
CA VAL A 13 5.71 24.83 -37.71
C VAL A 13 6.31 25.19 -39.07
N TYR A 14 5.49 25.04 -40.10
CA TYR A 14 5.94 25.23 -41.49
C TYR A 14 4.92 25.99 -42.30
N ASN A 15 5.39 26.55 -43.43
CA ASN A 15 4.55 27.16 -44.44
C ASN A 15 3.88 26.05 -45.27
N PRO A 16 2.54 26.00 -45.33
CA PRO A 16 1.83 24.93 -46.03
C PRO A 16 2.04 24.93 -47.55
N SER A 17 2.56 26.05 -48.13
CA SER A 17 2.75 26.17 -49.57
C SER A 17 4.01 25.49 -50.07
N ASP A 18 5.09 25.50 -49.28
CA ASP A 18 6.43 25.06 -49.66
C ASP A 18 7.14 24.20 -48.62
N GLY A 19 6.55 24.00 -47.45
CA GLY A 19 7.14 23.23 -46.35
C GLY A 19 8.27 23.92 -45.60
N SER A 20 8.59 25.16 -45.94
CA SER A 20 9.66 25.90 -45.28
C SER A 20 9.36 26.16 -43.79
N PRO A 21 10.39 26.16 -42.91
CA PRO A 21 10.17 26.45 -41.50
C PRO A 21 9.68 27.89 -41.33
N VAL A 22 8.70 28.07 -40.42
CA VAL A 22 8.19 29.40 -40.07
C VAL A 22 8.78 29.82 -38.73
N THR A 23 9.52 30.92 -38.73
CA THR A 23 10.06 31.54 -37.51
C THR A 23 9.23 32.74 -37.10
N GLY A 24 9.27 33.11 -35.82
CA GLY A 24 8.56 34.27 -35.28
C GLY A 24 7.02 34.16 -35.33
N ALA A 25 6.45 32.98 -35.54
CA ALA A 25 5.00 32.83 -35.52
C ALA A 25 4.47 33.11 -34.12
N THR A 26 3.58 34.10 -34.05
CA THR A 26 2.85 34.45 -32.83
C THR A 26 1.42 33.91 -32.89
N SER A 27 0.78 33.74 -31.72
CA SER A 27 -0.64 33.36 -31.67
C SER A 27 -0.96 31.96 -32.25
N ILE A 28 -0.05 30.99 -32.09
CA ILE A 28 -0.33 29.60 -32.37
C ILE A 28 -1.27 29.07 -31.30
N SER A 29 -2.53 28.80 -31.69
CA SER A 29 -3.51 28.19 -30.80
C SER A 29 -3.32 26.67 -30.81
N VAL A 30 -3.06 26.12 -29.64
CA VAL A 30 -2.95 24.67 -29.44
C VAL A 30 -4.19 24.15 -28.73
N TYR A 31 -4.87 23.18 -29.34
CA TYR A 31 -6.02 22.54 -28.74
C TYR A 31 -5.66 21.12 -28.28
N VAL A 32 -6.18 20.75 -27.13
CA VAL A 32 -5.91 19.47 -26.46
C VAL A 32 -7.21 18.69 -26.37
N SER A 33 -7.25 17.49 -26.93
CA SER A 33 -8.34 16.52 -26.77
C SER A 33 -7.84 15.39 -25.88
N LEU A 34 -8.59 15.08 -24.83
CA LEU A 34 -8.29 14.05 -23.85
C LEU A 34 -9.20 12.85 -24.09
N ASP A 35 -8.65 11.67 -24.39
CA ASP A 35 -9.38 10.42 -24.64
C ASP A 35 -10.54 10.57 -25.61
N GLY A 36 -10.35 11.39 -26.68
CA GLY A 36 -11.37 11.64 -27.70
C GLY A 36 -12.47 12.64 -27.29
N SER A 37 -12.32 13.36 -26.19
CA SER A 37 -13.22 14.45 -25.80
C SER A 37 -13.15 15.64 -26.77
N ALA A 38 -14.10 16.56 -26.67
CA ALA A 38 -14.06 17.83 -27.42
C ALA A 38 -12.76 18.59 -27.10
N PRO A 39 -12.03 19.08 -28.14
CA PRO A 39 -10.79 19.78 -27.94
C PRO A 39 -10.99 21.09 -27.16
N ALA A 40 -10.14 21.34 -26.18
CA ALA A 40 -10.07 22.58 -25.44
C ALA A 40 -8.77 23.33 -25.73
N LEU A 41 -8.79 24.65 -25.63
CA LEU A 41 -7.57 25.47 -25.81
C LEU A 41 -6.60 25.16 -24.68
N ALA A 42 -5.33 24.93 -25.02
CA ALA A 42 -4.26 24.72 -24.03
C ALA A 42 -4.09 25.96 -23.14
N ALA A 43 -3.78 25.72 -21.89
CA ALA A 43 -3.65 26.78 -20.89
C ALA A 43 -2.39 27.64 -21.10
N ASN A 44 -1.35 27.11 -21.72
CA ASN A 44 -0.13 27.82 -22.04
C ASN A 44 -0.05 28.08 -23.55
N SER A 45 0.71 29.12 -23.91
CA SER A 45 0.98 29.46 -25.31
C SER A 45 2.18 28.69 -25.83
N ALA A 46 2.20 28.44 -27.13
CA ALA A 46 3.38 27.93 -27.83
C ALA A 46 4.46 29.01 -27.94
N VAL A 47 5.72 28.60 -27.81
CA VAL A 47 6.88 29.47 -27.87
C VAL A 47 7.94 28.86 -28.80
N GLU A 48 8.55 29.68 -29.67
CA GLU A 48 9.66 29.21 -30.50
C GLU A 48 10.86 28.84 -29.62
N VAL A 49 11.56 27.79 -29.98
CA VAL A 49 12.69 27.26 -29.18
C VAL A 49 13.93 28.11 -29.48
N ASP A 50 14.32 28.19 -30.75
CA ASP A 50 15.50 28.97 -31.21
C ASP A 50 15.38 29.21 -32.71
N ALA A 51 15.09 30.46 -33.09
CA ALA A 51 14.92 30.82 -34.48
C ALA A 51 16.22 30.75 -35.29
N ALA A 52 17.39 30.88 -34.65
CA ALA A 52 18.68 30.89 -35.32
C ALA A 52 19.23 29.48 -35.61
N HIS A 53 19.09 28.55 -34.64
CA HIS A 53 19.69 27.22 -34.76
C HIS A 53 18.65 26.12 -34.98
N SER A 54 17.37 26.40 -34.72
CA SER A 54 16.24 25.42 -34.85
C SER A 54 15.02 26.12 -35.44
N PRO A 55 15.13 26.70 -36.66
CA PRO A 55 14.03 27.44 -37.25
C PRO A 55 12.78 26.60 -37.41
N GLY A 56 11.63 27.16 -37.04
CA GLY A 56 10.34 26.47 -37.10
C GLY A 56 10.06 25.45 -35.96
N ILE A 57 10.99 25.26 -35.03
CA ILE A 57 10.74 24.44 -33.86
C ILE A 57 10.12 25.27 -32.74
N TYR A 58 8.89 24.87 -32.37
CA TYR A 58 8.14 25.46 -31.26
C TYR A 58 7.97 24.42 -30.15
N LYS A 59 7.63 24.87 -28.97
CA LYS A 59 7.27 24.02 -27.84
C LYS A 59 6.06 24.57 -27.13
N ILE A 60 5.29 23.68 -26.57
CA ILE A 60 4.23 24.00 -25.61
C ILE A 60 4.47 23.22 -24.33
N VAL A 61 4.16 23.82 -23.19
CA VAL A 61 4.16 23.14 -21.88
C VAL A 61 2.72 22.80 -21.55
N LEU A 62 2.38 21.54 -21.59
CA LEU A 62 1.09 21.04 -21.11
C LEU A 62 1.13 20.93 -19.59
N ARG A 63 0.05 21.36 -18.93
CA ARG A 63 -0.12 21.24 -17.49
C ARG A 63 -0.45 19.78 -17.11
N ALA A 64 -0.28 19.44 -15.83
CA ALA A 64 -0.60 18.12 -15.33
C ALA A 64 -2.07 17.70 -15.64
N ALA A 65 -3.02 18.63 -15.53
CA ALA A 65 -4.43 18.39 -15.87
C ALA A 65 -4.63 18.06 -17.35
N GLU A 66 -3.86 18.70 -18.25
CA GLU A 66 -3.91 18.44 -19.69
C GLU A 66 -3.19 17.15 -20.09
N MET A 67 -2.45 16.56 -19.17
CA MET A 67 -1.77 15.26 -19.30
C MET A 67 -2.51 14.14 -18.57
N ASN A 68 -3.73 14.40 -18.07
CA ASN A 68 -4.52 13.42 -17.30
C ASN A 68 -5.47 12.62 -18.19
N ALA A 69 -4.94 11.97 -19.22
CA ALA A 69 -5.66 11.10 -20.14
C ALA A 69 -4.75 9.95 -20.59
N ASP A 70 -5.27 8.88 -21.13
CA ASP A 70 -4.47 7.79 -21.70
C ASP A 70 -3.98 8.13 -23.10
N VAL A 71 -4.81 8.84 -23.87
CA VAL A 71 -4.48 9.33 -25.21
C VAL A 71 -4.78 10.83 -25.27
N ILE A 72 -3.80 11.62 -25.67
CA ILE A 72 -3.89 13.07 -25.84
C ILE A 72 -3.63 13.40 -27.29
N VAL A 73 -4.54 14.13 -27.91
CA VAL A 73 -4.35 14.63 -29.27
C VAL A 73 -4.18 16.14 -29.22
N LEU A 74 -3.09 16.61 -29.83
CA LEU A 74 -2.82 18.04 -30.02
C LEU A 74 -3.11 18.44 -31.46
N THR A 75 -3.87 19.50 -31.62
CA THR A 75 -4.07 20.17 -32.90
C THR A 75 -3.63 21.63 -32.81
N PHE A 76 -3.09 22.12 -33.91
CA PHE A 76 -2.45 23.43 -33.97
C PHE A 76 -3.16 24.31 -35.00
N HIS A 77 -3.47 25.53 -34.63
CA HIS A 77 -4.12 26.50 -35.51
C HIS A 77 -3.32 27.79 -35.55
N HIS A 78 -3.00 28.25 -36.77
CA HIS A 78 -2.38 29.54 -37.06
C HIS A 78 -2.93 30.07 -38.39
N ALA A 79 -2.90 31.41 -38.56
CA ALA A 79 -3.53 32.05 -39.73
C ALA A 79 -2.85 31.71 -41.06
N THR A 80 -1.52 31.55 -41.06
CA THR A 80 -0.70 31.38 -42.26
C THR A 80 0.29 30.24 -42.21
N ALA A 81 0.47 29.62 -41.07
CA ALA A 81 1.39 28.50 -40.87
C ALA A 81 0.61 27.24 -40.46
N ALA A 82 1.23 26.08 -40.63
CA ALA A 82 0.67 24.79 -40.27
C ALA A 82 1.62 24.04 -39.33
N ALA A 83 1.07 23.16 -38.55
CA ALA A 83 1.80 22.11 -37.80
C ALA A 83 1.01 20.83 -37.86
N MET A 84 1.73 19.70 -37.84
CA MET A 84 1.07 18.39 -37.89
C MET A 84 0.43 18.06 -36.54
N PRO A 85 -0.81 17.53 -36.50
CA PRO A 85 -1.40 17.02 -35.29
C PRO A 85 -0.51 15.94 -34.64
N MET A 86 -0.49 15.91 -33.32
CA MET A 86 0.32 14.96 -32.57
C MET A 86 -0.56 14.14 -31.62
N THR A 87 -0.26 12.84 -31.54
CA THR A 87 -0.88 11.96 -30.56
C THR A 87 0.14 11.55 -29.52
N ILE A 88 -0.19 11.71 -28.25
CA ILE A 88 0.64 11.38 -27.13
C ILE A 88 -0.07 10.27 -26.35
N VAL A 89 0.62 9.16 -26.10
CA VAL A 89 0.16 8.11 -25.20
C VAL A 89 0.84 8.31 -23.84
N THR A 90 0.07 8.31 -22.79
CA THR A 90 0.56 8.41 -21.43
C THR A 90 0.53 7.05 -20.74
N VAL A 91 1.34 6.91 -19.70
CA VAL A 91 1.34 5.75 -18.80
C VAL A 91 1.18 6.24 -17.37
N PRO A 92 0.53 5.49 -16.48
CA PRO A 92 0.45 5.82 -15.07
C PRO A 92 1.86 6.03 -14.48
N ALA A 93 1.97 6.92 -13.52
CA ALA A 93 3.20 7.03 -12.74
C ALA A 93 3.45 5.71 -12.00
N VAL A 94 4.63 5.15 -12.17
CA VAL A 94 5.05 4.00 -11.36
C VAL A 94 5.34 4.53 -9.96
N PRO A 95 4.73 3.95 -8.90
CA PRO A 95 5.05 4.34 -7.53
C PRO A 95 6.56 4.21 -7.27
N SER A 96 7.14 5.17 -6.55
CA SER A 96 8.53 5.06 -6.13
C SER A 96 8.72 3.89 -5.16
N VAL A 97 9.96 3.43 -5.02
CA VAL A 97 10.27 2.37 -4.05
C VAL A 97 9.84 2.79 -2.64
N GLU A 98 10.01 4.08 -2.30
CA GLU A 98 9.59 4.65 -1.02
C GLU A 98 8.05 4.63 -0.86
N GLN A 99 7.31 4.91 -1.92
CA GLN A 99 5.83 4.84 -1.90
C GLN A 99 5.35 3.39 -1.75
N ILE A 100 6.01 2.44 -2.42
CA ILE A 100 5.73 1.01 -2.28
C ILE A 100 6.08 0.55 -0.87
N GLN A 101 7.25 0.93 -0.36
CA GLN A 101 7.68 0.59 1.00
C GLN A 101 6.78 1.20 2.07
N SER A 102 6.37 2.46 1.93
CA SER A 102 5.43 3.08 2.87
C SER A 102 4.05 2.42 2.85
N GLY A 103 3.61 1.93 1.70
CA GLY A 103 2.35 1.18 1.56
C GLY A 103 2.43 -0.25 2.11
N LEU A 104 3.60 -0.88 2.06
CA LEU A 104 3.86 -2.21 2.64
C LEU A 104 4.21 -2.15 4.12
N SER A 105 4.73 -1.03 4.60
CA SER A 105 5.17 -0.82 5.99
C SER A 105 4.07 -0.17 6.84
N THR A 106 2.87 -0.71 6.81
CA THR A 106 1.86 -0.41 7.85
C THR A 106 2.14 -1.17 9.15
N LEU A 107 3.04 -2.18 9.12
CA LEU A 107 3.54 -2.86 10.31
C LEU A 107 4.60 -1.97 10.97
N THR A 108 4.22 -1.30 12.02
CA THR A 108 5.16 -0.61 12.90
C THR A 108 5.85 -1.61 13.83
N ALA A 109 6.97 -1.22 14.43
CA ALA A 109 7.62 -2.06 15.45
C ALA A 109 6.68 -2.40 16.62
N ALA A 110 5.62 -1.60 16.83
CA ALA A 110 4.59 -1.84 17.83
C ALA A 110 3.62 -2.96 17.42
N ASP A 111 3.48 -3.21 16.13
CA ASP A 111 2.60 -4.27 15.60
C ASP A 111 3.29 -5.65 15.61
N ILE A 112 4.61 -5.68 15.81
CA ILE A 112 5.38 -6.93 15.89
C ILE A 112 5.40 -7.36 17.36
N PRO A 113 4.75 -8.49 17.70
CA PRO A 113 4.78 -8.97 19.08
C PRO A 113 6.21 -9.21 19.55
N THR A 114 6.53 -8.76 20.76
CA THR A 114 7.82 -9.06 21.40
C THR A 114 7.95 -10.57 21.65
N PRO A 115 9.16 -11.11 21.78
CA PRO A 115 9.37 -12.51 22.15
C PRO A 115 8.60 -12.92 23.42
N ASN A 116 8.48 -12.05 24.41
CA ASN A 116 7.71 -12.30 25.62
C ASN A 116 6.21 -12.40 25.33
N GLN A 117 5.66 -11.47 24.53
CA GLN A 117 4.25 -11.53 24.13
C GLN A 117 3.91 -12.81 23.35
N ILE A 118 4.83 -13.27 22.49
CA ILE A 118 4.67 -14.53 21.77
C ILE A 118 4.71 -15.72 22.75
N ALA A 119 5.64 -15.71 23.67
CA ALA A 119 5.76 -16.77 24.70
C ALA A 119 4.54 -16.81 25.61
N ASP A 120 4.09 -15.64 26.11
CA ASP A 120 2.91 -15.51 26.96
C ASP A 120 1.65 -15.97 26.21
N ALA A 121 1.48 -15.60 24.95
CA ALA A 121 0.36 -16.04 24.14
C ALA A 121 0.38 -17.56 23.89
N ALA A 122 1.56 -18.14 23.68
CA ALA A 122 1.71 -19.59 23.51
C ALA A 122 1.39 -20.35 24.79
N LEU A 123 1.88 -19.88 25.93
CA LEU A 123 1.63 -20.49 27.24
C LEU A 123 0.18 -20.33 27.70
N ALA A 124 -0.44 -19.17 27.41
CA ALA A 124 -1.83 -18.89 27.77
C ALA A 124 -2.84 -19.53 26.78
N ARG A 125 -2.40 -19.99 25.60
CA ARG A 125 -3.29 -20.56 24.61
C ARG A 125 -3.91 -21.85 25.11
N SER A 126 -5.24 -21.85 25.20
CA SER A 126 -5.98 -23.05 25.54
C SER A 126 -5.87 -24.13 24.48
N VAL A 127 -5.70 -25.37 24.88
CA VAL A 127 -5.82 -26.54 23.98
C VAL A 127 -7.19 -26.57 23.30
N ALA A 128 -8.22 -26.04 23.95
CA ALA A 128 -9.57 -25.89 23.41
C ALA A 128 -9.62 -25.13 22.06
N ASN A 129 -8.68 -24.18 21.85
CA ASN A 129 -8.60 -23.43 20.59
C ASN A 129 -8.07 -24.27 19.41
N VAL A 130 -7.53 -25.46 19.69
CA VAL A 130 -6.97 -26.37 18.69
C VAL A 130 -7.85 -27.63 18.56
N GLU A 131 -8.38 -28.15 19.69
CA GLU A 131 -9.08 -29.44 19.79
C GLU A 131 -10.53 -29.31 20.27
N ALA A 132 -11.07 -28.09 20.40
CA ALA A 132 -12.43 -27.79 20.91
C ALA A 132 -12.69 -28.25 22.36
N PHE A 133 -11.66 -28.27 23.20
CA PHE A 133 -11.78 -28.56 24.63
C PHE A 133 -11.94 -27.29 25.50
N ALA A 134 -12.19 -27.48 26.79
CA ALA A 134 -12.41 -26.39 27.74
C ALA A 134 -11.11 -25.61 28.09
N ALA A 135 -11.27 -24.36 28.57
CA ALA A 135 -10.17 -23.45 28.85
C ALA A 135 -9.20 -23.94 29.95
N GLU A 136 -9.64 -24.82 30.83
CA GLU A 136 -8.83 -25.44 31.86
C GLU A 136 -7.72 -26.38 31.34
N HIS A 137 -7.69 -26.63 30.05
CA HIS A 137 -6.67 -27.47 29.38
C HIS A 137 -5.55 -26.64 28.71
N SER A 138 -5.30 -25.44 29.18
CA SER A 138 -4.19 -24.61 28.65
C SER A 138 -2.84 -25.12 29.14
N LEU A 139 -1.77 -24.79 28.39
CA LEU A 139 -0.40 -25.07 28.80
C LEU A 139 -0.08 -24.39 30.14
N THR A 140 -0.59 -23.18 30.36
CA THR A 140 -0.46 -22.45 31.64
C THR A 140 -1.09 -23.22 32.78
N THR A 141 -2.30 -23.78 32.59
CA THR A 141 -2.97 -24.59 33.62
C THR A 141 -2.18 -25.85 33.93
N LEU A 142 -1.55 -26.48 32.93
CA LEU A 142 -0.68 -27.63 33.13
C LEU A 142 0.54 -27.28 34.01
N VAL A 143 1.22 -26.18 33.66
CA VAL A 143 2.41 -25.71 34.39
C VAL A 143 2.05 -25.31 35.83
N LEU A 144 1.00 -24.52 36.01
CA LEU A 144 0.55 -24.11 37.35
C LEU A 144 0.08 -25.31 38.17
N GLY A 145 -0.58 -26.31 37.54
CA GLY A 145 -0.98 -27.53 38.20
C GLY A 145 0.18 -28.36 38.75
N ALA A 146 1.36 -28.24 38.10
CA ALA A 146 2.57 -28.91 38.56
C ALA A 146 3.30 -28.14 39.69
N LEU A 147 3.19 -26.79 39.69
CA LEU A 147 3.95 -25.91 40.57
C LEU A 147 3.15 -25.47 41.80
N GLU A 148 1.94 -24.99 41.59
CA GLU A 148 1.13 -24.32 42.63
C GLU A 148 -0.26 -24.95 42.67
N SER A 149 -0.35 -26.14 43.29
CA SER A 149 -1.64 -26.85 43.39
C SER A 149 -1.84 -27.51 44.74
N LYS A 150 -3.12 -27.70 45.10
CA LYS A 150 -3.52 -28.36 46.34
C LYS A 150 -4.68 -29.29 46.09
N LEU A 151 -4.54 -30.52 46.59
CA LEU A 151 -5.68 -31.44 46.65
C LEU A 151 -6.47 -31.16 47.94
N ASN A 152 -7.74 -30.83 47.77
CA ASN A 152 -8.65 -30.53 48.88
C ASN A 152 -9.33 -31.83 49.42
N THR A 153 -9.86 -31.75 50.63
CA THR A 153 -10.55 -32.84 51.29
C THR A 153 -11.89 -33.23 50.61
N ASP A 154 -12.48 -32.32 49.84
CA ASP A 154 -13.68 -32.53 49.04
C ASP A 154 -13.41 -33.21 47.71
N LYS A 155 -12.18 -33.71 47.50
CA LYS A 155 -11.71 -34.32 46.24
C LYS A 155 -11.66 -33.35 45.05
N THR A 156 -11.50 -32.06 45.31
CA THR A 156 -11.17 -31.07 44.28
C THR A 156 -9.67 -30.79 44.27
N TRP A 157 -9.13 -30.57 43.08
CA TRP A 157 -7.73 -30.14 42.91
C TRP A 157 -7.72 -28.67 42.51
N SER A 158 -7.34 -27.84 43.46
CA SER A 158 -7.22 -26.39 43.24
C SER A 158 -5.84 -26.06 42.70
N ILE A 159 -5.81 -25.36 41.57
CA ILE A 159 -4.61 -24.89 40.90
C ILE A 159 -4.57 -23.36 41.11
N TYR A 160 -3.50 -22.84 41.71
CA TYR A 160 -3.35 -21.45 42.04
C TYR A 160 -2.44 -20.75 41.02
N ARG A 161 -2.48 -19.41 40.99
CA ARG A 161 -1.51 -18.60 40.28
C ARG A 161 -0.16 -18.65 41.02
N THR A 162 0.85 -18.07 40.39
CA THR A 162 2.21 -17.99 40.95
C THR A 162 2.32 -17.23 42.30
N ASP A 163 1.26 -16.50 42.68
CA ASP A 163 1.14 -15.88 44.00
C ASP A 163 0.78 -16.87 45.12
N GLY A 164 0.47 -18.11 44.76
CA GLY A 164 0.07 -19.16 45.69
C GLY A 164 -1.29 -18.96 46.39
N GLN A 165 -2.02 -17.90 46.08
CA GLN A 165 -3.26 -17.49 46.73
C GLN A 165 -4.43 -17.36 45.80
N THR A 166 -4.23 -16.79 44.60
CA THR A 166 -5.30 -16.57 43.64
C THR A 166 -5.63 -17.89 42.90
N LEU A 167 -6.85 -18.36 43.06
CA LEU A 167 -7.31 -19.58 42.37
C LEU A 167 -7.32 -19.33 40.84
N HIS A 168 -6.64 -20.22 40.10
CA HIS A 168 -6.61 -20.20 38.64
C HIS A 168 -7.63 -21.16 38.04
N ALA A 169 -7.68 -22.37 38.57
CA ALA A 169 -8.64 -23.42 38.14
C ALA A 169 -8.91 -24.41 39.24
N THR A 170 -10.03 -25.12 39.12
CA THR A 170 -10.39 -26.24 40.00
C THR A 170 -10.74 -27.44 39.11
N LYS A 171 -10.22 -28.63 39.48
CA LYS A 171 -10.55 -29.90 38.83
C LYS A 171 -11.09 -30.90 39.84
N ASN A 172 -12.09 -31.68 39.43
CA ASN A 172 -12.57 -32.80 40.24
C ASN A 172 -11.59 -33.96 40.11
N VAL A 173 -11.25 -34.56 41.25
CA VAL A 173 -10.37 -35.71 41.29
C VAL A 173 -11.23 -36.96 41.44
N THR A 174 -11.20 -37.83 40.43
CA THR A 174 -11.83 -39.14 40.54
C THR A 174 -10.84 -40.09 41.22
N THR A 175 -11.18 -40.60 42.38
CA THR A 175 -10.37 -41.58 43.10
C THR A 175 -10.86 -42.98 42.76
N ASN A 176 -9.92 -43.88 42.46
CA ASN A 176 -10.18 -45.30 42.36
C ASN A 176 -9.66 -46.01 43.63
N ALA A 177 -10.52 -46.60 44.41
CA ALA A 177 -10.16 -47.29 45.65
C ALA A 177 -9.21 -48.48 45.43
N SER A 178 -9.14 -49.00 44.20
CA SER A 178 -8.27 -50.09 43.81
C SER A 178 -6.93 -49.64 43.20
N ALA A 179 -6.71 -48.33 43.04
CA ALA A 179 -5.45 -47.82 42.53
C ALA A 179 -4.41 -47.71 43.66
N GLU A 180 -3.18 -48.10 43.39
CA GLU A 180 -2.10 -47.89 44.34
C GLU A 180 -1.92 -46.42 44.63
N PRO A 181 -1.88 -45.99 45.90
CA PRO A 181 -1.69 -44.57 46.23
C PRO A 181 -0.28 -44.14 45.85
N VAL A 182 -0.20 -43.00 45.17
CA VAL A 182 1.08 -42.29 44.99
C VAL A 182 1.53 -41.78 46.36
N THR A 183 2.55 -42.40 46.94
CA THR A 183 3.01 -42.12 48.33
C THR A 183 4.11 -41.05 48.38
N GLY A 184 4.55 -40.56 47.25
CA GLY A 184 5.48 -39.43 47.17
C GLY A 184 5.81 -39.07 45.75
N VAL A 185 6.04 -37.77 45.52
CA VAL A 185 6.67 -37.25 44.32
C VAL A 185 7.90 -36.50 44.80
N ASN A 186 9.10 -37.00 44.54
CA ASN A 186 10.36 -36.34 44.83
C ASN A 186 10.69 -35.32 43.76
#